data_fbf34fb716554af16fcc1dc9e42a2d8e
#
_entry.id   fbf34fb716554af16fcc1dc9e42a2d8e
#
_cell.length_a   1.000
_cell.length_b   1.000
_cell.length_c   1.000
_cell.angle_alpha   90.00
_cell.angle_beta   90.00
_cell.angle_gamma   90.00
#
_symmetry.space_group_name_H-M   'P 1'
#
loop_
_entity.id
_entity.type
_entity.pdbx_description
1 polymer ?
#
loop_
_entity_poly.entity_id
_entity_poly.type
_entity_poly.pdbx_seq_one_letter_code
_entity_poly.pdbx_strand_id
1 'polypeptide(L)'
;MNSGNTNSLQQRHRRTGITLGLRQNLAQFMLLVAVNALVGGTLGQERTVLPLLAGQVFHLDLYTSALTYILAFGLAKAATNYFAGTLSDRYGRKPVLVAGWVIALPVPLMLIFGPSWGWIVAANVILGISQGLTWSTTVMMKMDLVGPERRGFAMGLNEAAGYLGVAGTALATGYIAANYGLRPGPFLLGAAYIALGLGLSVFAVKETRGHARLEAANHTSAHANAHGELSNGEIFTLTSFRDRSLSSVSQAGMVNNLNDGLAWGLFPVLFAAAGLTIEKIGILAAVYPAVWGAAQLVTGALSDKYGRKWLIVSGMLLQAAALAMIAVGQDFGIWLAAAVLLGLGTAMVYPTLLAAIGDVAHPEWRARSVGIYRLWRDGGFAVGALLSGLIADAYGLPAAVGVVAGLTALSGLLVAVRMRGTDHHPAGT
;
A
#
# COMPACT_ATOMS: atom_id res chain seq x y z
N MET A 1 49.28 3.32 -8.23
CA MET A 1 48.70 3.95 -9.44
C MET A 1 47.21 3.79 -9.42
N ASN A 2 46.44 4.64 -8.70
CA ASN A 2 44.97 4.58 -8.73
C ASN A 2 44.29 5.95 -8.41
N SER A 3 45.02 7.06 -8.60
CA SER A 3 44.48 8.41 -8.35
C SER A 3 43.77 9.05 -9.57
N GLY A 4 43.85 8.42 -10.73
CA GLY A 4 43.25 8.93 -11.97
C GLY A 4 41.75 8.67 -12.12
N ASN A 5 41.25 7.61 -11.49
CA ASN A 5 39.82 7.19 -11.67
C ASN A 5 38.85 7.93 -10.76
N THR A 6 39.25 8.34 -9.59
CA THR A 6 38.44 9.14 -8.66
C THR A 6 38.18 10.56 -9.14
N ASN A 7 39.14 11.19 -9.81
CA ASN A 7 38.97 12.54 -10.36
C ASN A 7 38.04 12.58 -11.58
N SER A 8 38.04 11.53 -12.39
CA SER A 8 37.17 11.45 -13.57
C SER A 8 35.68 11.27 -13.17
N LEU A 9 35.40 10.54 -12.08
CA LEU A 9 34.05 10.36 -11.53
C LEU A 9 33.56 11.65 -10.84
N GLN A 10 34.40 12.34 -10.08
CA GLN A 10 34.07 13.63 -9.48
C GLN A 10 33.86 14.74 -10.51
N GLN A 11 34.59 14.74 -11.62
CA GLN A 11 34.37 15.67 -12.73
C GLN A 11 33.08 15.38 -13.52
N ARG A 12 32.67 14.12 -13.68
CA ARG A 12 31.36 13.76 -14.22
C ARG A 12 30.21 14.22 -13.31
N HIS A 13 30.37 14.11 -11.98
CA HIS A 13 29.39 14.60 -10.99
C HIS A 13 29.16 16.12 -11.08
N ARG A 14 30.21 16.91 -11.29
CA ARG A 14 30.08 18.36 -11.47
C ARG A 14 29.38 18.79 -12.77
N ARG A 15 29.37 17.93 -13.81
CA ARG A 15 28.73 18.23 -15.11
C ARG A 15 27.22 17.95 -15.15
N THR A 16 26.69 17.08 -14.29
CA THR A 16 25.26 16.70 -14.34
C THR A 16 24.39 17.42 -13.31
N GLY A 17 24.97 18.09 -12.32
CA GLY A 17 24.22 18.76 -11.24
C GLY A 17 23.35 17.81 -10.39
N ILE A 18 23.50 16.48 -10.56
CA ILE A 18 22.72 15.46 -9.84
C ILE A 18 23.48 15.10 -8.56
N THR A 19 22.79 15.23 -7.41
CA THR A 19 23.32 14.87 -6.10
C THR A 19 22.33 13.98 -5.36
N LEU A 20 22.82 12.90 -4.71
CA LEU A 20 22.02 12.07 -3.84
C LEU A 20 21.93 12.70 -2.45
N GLY A 21 20.82 12.49 -1.76
CA GLY A 21 20.63 12.91 -0.39
C GLY A 21 19.34 13.67 -0.16
N LEU A 22 18.76 13.48 1.05
CA LEU A 22 17.48 14.07 1.41
C LEU A 22 17.54 15.60 1.43
N ARG A 23 18.60 16.19 2.04
CA ARG A 23 18.72 17.65 2.18
C ARG A 23 18.86 18.35 0.82
N GLN A 24 19.64 17.76 -0.08
CA GLN A 24 19.90 18.29 -1.41
C GLN A 24 18.64 18.25 -2.31
N ASN A 25 17.77 17.28 -2.08
CA ASN A 25 16.58 17.04 -2.90
C ASN A 25 15.27 17.29 -2.13
N LEU A 26 15.30 17.99 -0.98
CA LEU A 26 14.18 18.11 -0.06
C LEU A 26 12.90 18.65 -0.73
N ALA A 27 13.01 19.66 -1.58
CA ALA A 27 11.85 20.24 -2.26
C ALA A 27 11.14 19.22 -3.18
N GLN A 28 11.91 18.47 -3.99
CA GLN A 28 11.35 17.42 -4.85
C GLN A 28 10.83 16.23 -4.04
N PHE A 29 11.51 15.88 -2.96
CA PHE A 29 11.08 14.83 -2.06
C PHE A 29 9.73 15.17 -1.41
N MET A 30 9.58 16.37 -0.85
CA MET A 30 8.32 16.82 -0.24
C MET A 30 7.19 16.99 -1.27
N LEU A 31 7.51 17.43 -2.48
CA LEU A 31 6.53 17.45 -3.58
C LEU A 31 6.02 16.04 -3.89
N LEU A 32 6.90 15.04 -3.96
CA LEU A 32 6.51 13.64 -4.19
C LEU A 32 5.73 13.05 -3.00
N VAL A 33 5.99 13.51 -1.77
CA VAL A 33 5.17 13.18 -0.59
C VAL A 33 3.75 13.73 -0.76
N ALA A 34 3.62 14.99 -1.16
CA ALA A 34 2.32 15.61 -1.42
C ALA A 34 1.57 14.92 -2.58
N VAL A 35 2.27 14.62 -3.68
CA VAL A 35 1.69 13.87 -4.81
C VAL A 35 1.19 12.50 -4.34
N ASN A 36 1.95 11.80 -3.47
CA ASN A 36 1.51 10.51 -2.94
C ASN A 36 0.31 10.62 -1.99
N ALA A 37 0.19 11.70 -1.24
CA ALA A 37 -1.01 11.98 -0.44
C ALA A 37 -2.25 12.14 -1.34
N LEU A 38 -2.12 12.81 -2.50
CA LEU A 38 -3.20 12.90 -3.50
C LEU A 38 -3.52 11.53 -4.12
N VAL A 39 -2.50 10.68 -4.39
CA VAL A 39 -2.72 9.29 -4.81
C VAL A 39 -3.53 8.53 -3.76
N GLY A 40 -3.17 8.64 -2.48
CA GLY A 40 -3.95 8.07 -1.38
C GLY A 40 -5.37 8.63 -1.32
N GLY A 41 -5.53 9.92 -1.54
CA GLY A 41 -6.82 10.60 -1.56
C GLY A 41 -7.78 10.01 -2.61
N THR A 42 -7.30 9.70 -3.82
CA THR A 42 -8.16 9.07 -4.85
C THR A 42 -8.66 7.68 -4.42
N LEU A 43 -7.91 6.98 -3.57
CA LEU A 43 -8.34 5.71 -2.98
C LEU A 43 -9.33 5.93 -1.83
N GLY A 44 -9.06 6.93 -0.98
CA GLY A 44 -9.88 7.25 0.19
C GLY A 44 -11.30 7.68 -0.15
N GLN A 45 -11.53 8.29 -1.32
CA GLN A 45 -12.87 8.73 -1.76
C GLN A 45 -13.90 7.59 -1.82
N GLU A 46 -13.46 6.36 -2.02
CA GLU A 46 -14.34 5.21 -2.18
C GLU A 46 -14.65 4.48 -0.86
N ARG A 47 -13.80 4.66 0.17
CA ARG A 47 -13.81 3.83 1.38
C ARG A 47 -15.10 3.93 2.21
N THR A 48 -15.69 5.11 2.28
CA THR A 48 -16.96 5.32 2.99
C THR A 48 -18.16 5.12 2.07
N VAL A 49 -18.04 5.53 0.82
CA VAL A 49 -19.19 5.76 -0.07
C VAL A 49 -19.57 4.55 -0.92
N LEU A 50 -18.59 3.86 -1.56
CA LEU A 50 -18.91 2.79 -2.51
C LEU A 50 -19.66 1.59 -1.89
N PRO A 51 -19.30 1.10 -0.68
CA PRO A 51 -20.08 0.02 -0.06
C PRO A 51 -21.54 0.40 0.20
N LEU A 52 -21.78 1.66 0.59
CA LEU A 52 -23.15 2.17 0.80
C LEU A 52 -23.89 2.38 -0.52
N LEU A 53 -23.18 2.85 -1.55
CA LEU A 53 -23.72 3.05 -2.89
C LEU A 53 -24.20 1.71 -3.51
N ALA A 54 -23.49 0.61 -3.27
CA ALA A 54 -23.86 -0.72 -3.74
C ALA A 54 -25.25 -1.13 -3.28
N GLY A 55 -25.55 -0.96 -1.98
CA GLY A 55 -26.87 -1.30 -1.42
C GLY A 55 -27.93 -0.24 -1.70
N GLN A 56 -27.63 1.04 -1.45
CA GLN A 56 -28.65 2.12 -1.46
C GLN A 56 -29.04 2.59 -2.86
N VAL A 57 -28.12 2.54 -3.83
CA VAL A 57 -28.35 3.07 -5.19
C VAL A 57 -28.47 1.97 -6.22
N PHE A 58 -27.62 0.93 -6.13
CA PHE A 58 -27.64 -0.18 -7.09
C PHE A 58 -28.43 -1.40 -6.60
N HIS A 59 -28.92 -1.38 -5.35
CA HIS A 59 -29.76 -2.43 -4.77
C HIS A 59 -29.17 -3.82 -4.91
N LEU A 60 -27.86 -3.96 -4.66
CA LEU A 60 -27.19 -5.24 -4.69
C LEU A 60 -27.47 -6.02 -3.40
N ASP A 61 -28.09 -7.17 -3.53
CA ASP A 61 -28.48 -8.03 -2.39
C ASP A 61 -27.30 -8.84 -1.85
N LEU A 62 -26.37 -9.24 -2.73
CA LEU A 62 -25.21 -10.05 -2.35
C LEU A 62 -23.98 -9.20 -2.05
N TYR A 63 -23.35 -9.45 -0.91
CA TYR A 63 -22.08 -8.80 -0.52
C TYR A 63 -20.96 -9.14 -1.51
N THR A 64 -20.91 -10.40 -2.00
CA THR A 64 -19.94 -10.78 -3.04
C THR A 64 -20.06 -9.88 -4.27
N SER A 65 -21.29 -9.60 -4.72
CA SER A 65 -21.51 -8.70 -5.87
C SER A 65 -21.10 -7.26 -5.53
N ALA A 66 -21.39 -6.78 -4.34
CA ALA A 66 -21.01 -5.46 -3.87
C ALA A 66 -19.48 -5.29 -3.78
N LEU A 67 -18.74 -6.35 -3.46
CA LEU A 67 -17.28 -6.31 -3.31
C LEU A 67 -16.50 -6.52 -4.62
N THR A 68 -17.15 -6.73 -5.76
CA THR A 68 -16.50 -6.94 -7.07
C THR A 68 -15.59 -5.76 -7.47
N TYR A 69 -15.88 -4.54 -7.02
CA TYR A 69 -15.01 -3.39 -7.29
C TYR A 69 -13.65 -3.51 -6.59
N ILE A 70 -13.60 -4.03 -5.35
CA ILE A 70 -12.33 -4.26 -4.63
C ILE A 70 -11.55 -5.41 -5.28
N LEU A 71 -12.24 -6.49 -5.68
CA LEU A 71 -11.66 -7.60 -6.42
C LEU A 71 -10.98 -7.09 -7.70
N ALA A 72 -11.71 -6.31 -8.50
CA ALA A 72 -11.22 -5.74 -9.75
C ALA A 72 -10.04 -4.78 -9.52
N PHE A 73 -10.15 -3.88 -8.54
CA PHE A 73 -9.09 -2.98 -8.13
C PHE A 73 -7.83 -3.74 -7.69
N GLY A 74 -7.98 -4.74 -6.81
CA GLY A 74 -6.85 -5.51 -6.26
C GLY A 74 -6.09 -6.27 -7.35
N LEU A 75 -6.80 -6.96 -8.25
CA LEU A 75 -6.19 -7.68 -9.37
C LEU A 75 -5.47 -6.73 -10.34
N ALA A 76 -6.12 -5.63 -10.74
CA ALA A 76 -5.54 -4.65 -11.64
C ALA A 76 -4.29 -4.00 -11.02
N LYS A 77 -4.36 -3.62 -9.75
CA LYS A 77 -3.22 -3.03 -9.01
C LYS A 77 -2.06 -4.01 -8.85
N ALA A 78 -2.34 -5.27 -8.47
CA ALA A 78 -1.32 -6.29 -8.31
C ALA A 78 -0.57 -6.57 -9.62
N ALA A 79 -1.30 -6.75 -10.72
CA ALA A 79 -0.73 -6.92 -12.06
C ALA A 79 0.12 -5.71 -12.48
N THR A 80 -0.42 -4.50 -12.29
CA THR A 80 0.27 -3.26 -12.70
C THR A 80 1.53 -3.00 -11.87
N ASN A 81 1.50 -3.26 -10.57
CA ASN A 81 2.68 -3.12 -9.69
C ASN A 81 3.84 -4.02 -10.15
N TYR A 82 3.53 -5.22 -10.64
CA TYR A 82 4.55 -6.13 -11.17
C TYR A 82 5.31 -5.52 -12.36
N PHE A 83 4.61 -4.78 -13.23
CA PHE A 83 5.21 -4.16 -14.41
C PHE A 83 5.72 -2.73 -14.19
N ALA A 84 5.29 -2.04 -13.14
CA ALA A 84 5.58 -0.62 -12.91
C ALA A 84 7.09 -0.32 -12.85
N GLY A 85 7.89 -1.22 -12.25
CA GLY A 85 9.34 -1.12 -12.20
C GLY A 85 9.95 -1.12 -13.60
N THR A 86 9.63 -2.15 -14.39
CA THR A 86 10.14 -2.30 -15.77
C THR A 86 9.73 -1.13 -16.68
N LEU A 87 8.48 -0.67 -16.56
CA LEU A 87 8.00 0.50 -17.30
C LEU A 87 8.77 1.76 -16.91
N SER A 88 9.01 1.97 -15.62
CA SER A 88 9.76 3.10 -15.10
C SER A 88 11.23 3.09 -15.52
N ASP A 89 11.84 1.91 -15.61
CA ASP A 89 13.23 1.75 -16.10
C ASP A 89 13.31 2.02 -17.61
N ARG A 90 12.31 1.59 -18.37
CA ARG A 90 12.29 1.75 -19.83
C ARG A 90 11.96 3.17 -20.26
N TYR A 91 10.91 3.76 -19.71
CA TYR A 91 10.36 5.04 -20.17
C TYR A 91 10.75 6.24 -19.29
N GLY A 92 11.24 6.00 -18.07
CA GLY A 92 11.52 7.01 -17.06
C GLY A 92 10.44 7.06 -15.96
N ARG A 93 10.80 7.64 -14.80
CA ARG A 93 9.90 7.71 -13.65
C ARG A 93 8.75 8.70 -13.88
N LYS A 94 9.09 9.92 -14.31
CA LYS A 94 8.09 10.97 -14.54
C LYS A 94 7.05 10.62 -15.61
N PRO A 95 7.39 10.09 -16.79
CA PRO A 95 6.39 9.68 -17.79
C PRO A 95 5.42 8.61 -17.25
N VAL A 96 5.91 7.63 -16.49
CA VAL A 96 5.05 6.58 -15.91
C VAL A 96 4.12 7.15 -14.84
N LEU A 97 4.60 8.07 -14.00
CA LEU A 97 3.77 8.78 -13.02
C LEU A 97 2.65 9.59 -13.71
N VAL A 98 3.00 10.35 -14.73
CA VAL A 98 2.04 11.14 -15.53
C VAL A 98 1.02 10.23 -16.23
N ALA A 99 1.47 9.12 -16.84
CA ALA A 99 0.58 8.15 -17.48
C ALA A 99 -0.42 7.56 -16.46
N GLY A 100 0.03 7.27 -15.24
CA GLY A 100 -0.86 6.81 -14.17
C GLY A 100 -1.97 7.81 -13.84
N TRP A 101 -1.66 9.11 -13.77
CA TRP A 101 -2.66 10.16 -13.56
C TRP A 101 -3.61 10.33 -14.75
N VAL A 102 -3.10 10.28 -15.99
CA VAL A 102 -3.93 10.36 -17.21
C VAL A 102 -4.92 9.20 -17.26
N ILE A 103 -4.48 7.99 -16.92
CA ILE A 103 -5.37 6.82 -16.85
C ILE A 103 -6.48 7.02 -15.81
N ALA A 104 -6.24 7.74 -14.71
CA ALA A 104 -7.24 8.01 -13.69
C ALA A 104 -8.34 9.01 -14.11
N LEU A 105 -8.13 9.82 -15.15
CA LEU A 105 -9.06 10.89 -15.53
C LEU A 105 -10.53 10.46 -15.68
N PRO A 106 -10.87 9.31 -16.30
CA PRO A 106 -12.25 8.89 -16.45
C PRO A 106 -12.89 8.39 -15.15
N VAL A 107 -12.10 8.02 -14.13
CA VAL A 107 -12.61 7.36 -12.92
C VAL A 107 -13.70 8.16 -12.22
N PRO A 108 -13.52 9.45 -11.86
CA PRO A 108 -14.57 10.20 -11.18
C PRO A 108 -15.84 10.33 -12.01
N LEU A 109 -15.72 10.50 -13.31
CA LEU A 109 -16.87 10.59 -14.22
C LEU A 109 -17.67 9.28 -14.25
N MET A 110 -16.97 8.14 -14.30
CA MET A 110 -17.60 6.82 -14.25
C MET A 110 -18.29 6.58 -12.91
N LEU A 111 -17.70 7.01 -11.80
CA LEU A 111 -18.29 6.89 -10.46
C LEU A 111 -19.52 7.80 -10.28
N ILE A 112 -19.50 9.01 -10.86
CA ILE A 112 -20.60 9.99 -10.79
C ILE A 112 -21.75 9.56 -11.68
N PHE A 113 -21.48 9.26 -12.94
CA PHE A 113 -22.50 9.10 -13.99
C PHE A 113 -22.76 7.65 -14.37
N GLY A 114 -21.98 6.68 -13.83
CA GLY A 114 -22.15 5.27 -14.17
C GLY A 114 -23.55 4.75 -13.89
N PRO A 115 -24.28 4.24 -14.92
CA PRO A 115 -25.68 3.84 -14.78
C PRO A 115 -25.86 2.47 -14.13
N SER A 116 -24.79 1.68 -14.04
CA SER A 116 -24.83 0.33 -13.48
C SER A 116 -23.57 0.03 -12.65
N TRP A 117 -23.65 -1.00 -11.81
CA TRP A 117 -22.52 -1.46 -10.99
C TRP A 117 -21.29 -1.86 -11.85
N GLY A 118 -21.52 -2.38 -13.05
CA GLY A 118 -20.44 -2.69 -13.99
C GLY A 118 -19.54 -1.48 -14.32
N TRP A 119 -20.09 -0.27 -14.37
CA TRP A 119 -19.31 0.97 -14.54
C TRP A 119 -18.44 1.28 -13.33
N ILE A 120 -18.93 0.98 -12.12
CA ILE A 120 -18.17 1.13 -10.88
C ILE A 120 -17.00 0.14 -10.85
N VAL A 121 -17.25 -1.11 -11.23
CA VAL A 121 -16.22 -2.14 -11.35
C VAL A 121 -15.17 -1.76 -12.39
N ALA A 122 -15.59 -1.29 -13.57
CA ALA A 122 -14.67 -0.82 -14.61
C ALA A 122 -13.85 0.40 -14.16
N ALA A 123 -14.46 1.36 -13.45
CA ALA A 123 -13.74 2.49 -12.86
C ALA A 123 -12.65 2.01 -11.89
N ASN A 124 -12.93 0.95 -11.11
CA ASN A 124 -11.98 0.39 -10.16
C ASN A 124 -10.84 -0.43 -10.83
N VAL A 125 -11.07 -1.05 -11.99
CA VAL A 125 -9.97 -1.59 -12.81
C VAL A 125 -9.03 -0.46 -13.22
N ILE A 126 -9.58 0.63 -13.76
CA ILE A 126 -8.80 1.80 -14.19
C ILE A 126 -8.07 2.45 -13.00
N LEU A 127 -8.74 2.60 -11.87
CA LEU A 127 -8.13 3.11 -10.64
C LEU A 127 -7.00 2.20 -10.14
N GLY A 128 -7.18 0.88 -10.19
CA GLY A 128 -6.15 -0.09 -9.83
C GLY A 128 -4.89 0.05 -10.70
N ILE A 129 -5.06 0.20 -12.02
CA ILE A 129 -3.94 0.45 -12.95
C ILE A 129 -3.26 1.78 -12.60
N SER A 130 -4.01 2.85 -12.44
CA SER A 130 -3.49 4.16 -12.04
C SER A 130 -2.70 4.10 -10.73
N GLN A 131 -3.27 3.47 -9.70
CA GLN A 131 -2.65 3.30 -8.39
C GLN A 131 -1.37 2.47 -8.46
N GLY A 132 -1.35 1.41 -9.24
CA GLY A 132 -0.15 0.59 -9.46
C GLY A 132 1.00 1.41 -10.08
N LEU A 133 0.70 2.27 -11.05
CA LEU A 133 1.70 3.14 -11.66
C LEU A 133 2.12 4.29 -10.73
N THR A 134 1.18 5.06 -10.20
CA THR A 134 1.47 6.29 -9.45
C THR A 134 2.10 6.00 -8.09
N TRP A 135 1.55 5.08 -7.30
CA TRP A 135 2.07 4.73 -5.98
C TRP A 135 3.49 4.15 -6.07
N SER A 136 3.69 3.16 -6.95
CA SER A 136 5.01 2.54 -7.12
C SER A 136 6.05 3.52 -7.61
N THR A 137 5.69 4.40 -8.56
CA THR A 137 6.61 5.38 -9.12
C THR A 137 7.00 6.45 -8.10
N THR A 138 6.06 6.95 -7.29
CA THR A 138 6.40 7.91 -6.22
C THR A 138 7.32 7.32 -5.16
N VAL A 139 7.19 6.02 -4.84
CA VAL A 139 8.14 5.29 -3.97
C VAL A 139 9.52 5.26 -4.61
N MET A 140 9.61 4.79 -5.87
CA MET A 140 10.90 4.70 -6.59
C MET A 140 11.59 6.06 -6.69
N MET A 141 10.87 7.10 -7.08
CA MET A 141 11.42 8.44 -7.21
C MET A 141 12.00 8.98 -5.89
N LYS A 142 11.32 8.73 -4.76
CA LYS A 142 11.83 9.14 -3.45
C LYS A 142 13.08 8.36 -3.04
N MET A 143 13.11 7.05 -3.33
CA MET A 143 14.31 6.24 -3.10
C MET A 143 15.49 6.70 -3.96
N ASP A 144 15.25 7.02 -5.23
CA ASP A 144 16.29 7.55 -6.14
C ASP A 144 16.91 8.87 -5.60
N LEU A 145 16.09 9.76 -5.02
CA LEU A 145 16.54 11.07 -4.49
C LEU A 145 17.38 10.94 -3.22
N VAL A 146 17.04 10.03 -2.31
CA VAL A 146 17.68 9.95 -0.99
C VAL A 146 18.91 9.04 -0.95
N GLY A 147 19.02 8.11 -1.89
CA GLY A 147 20.08 7.11 -1.92
C GLY A 147 19.92 6.01 -0.85
N PRO A 148 20.92 5.10 -0.72
CA PRO A 148 20.79 3.88 0.08
C PRO A 148 20.63 4.12 1.58
N GLU A 149 21.27 5.15 2.13
CA GLU A 149 21.34 5.37 3.59
C GLU A 149 19.99 5.71 4.24
N ARG A 150 19.05 6.32 3.51
CA ARG A 150 17.77 6.82 4.03
C ARG A 150 16.54 6.25 3.33
N ARG A 151 16.69 5.14 2.63
CA ARG A 151 15.57 4.48 1.91
C ARG A 151 14.43 4.08 2.83
N GLY A 152 14.72 3.54 4.01
CA GLY A 152 13.70 3.14 4.97
C GLY A 152 12.84 4.34 5.41
N PHE A 153 13.46 5.47 5.71
CA PHE A 153 12.75 6.71 6.02
C PHE A 153 11.89 7.20 4.86
N ALA A 154 12.44 7.19 3.64
CA ALA A 154 11.72 7.62 2.44
C ALA A 154 10.50 6.75 2.17
N MET A 155 10.63 5.44 2.34
CA MET A 155 9.52 4.49 2.20
C MET A 155 8.46 4.70 3.29
N GLY A 156 8.87 4.84 4.55
CA GLY A 156 7.96 5.08 5.67
C GLY A 156 7.16 6.38 5.48
N LEU A 157 7.82 7.46 5.09
CA LEU A 157 7.13 8.73 4.86
C LEU A 157 6.23 8.69 3.61
N ASN A 158 6.61 7.93 2.58
CA ASN A 158 5.73 7.69 1.42
C ASN A 158 4.43 7.03 1.84
N GLU A 159 4.54 5.91 2.54
CA GLU A 159 3.36 5.14 2.95
C GLU A 159 2.51 5.95 3.94
N ALA A 160 3.14 6.64 4.91
CA ALA A 160 2.44 7.52 5.83
C ALA A 160 1.62 8.59 5.10
N ALA A 161 2.21 9.30 4.16
CA ALA A 161 1.52 10.32 3.38
C ALA A 161 0.34 9.75 2.58
N GLY A 162 0.54 8.59 1.95
CA GLY A 162 -0.51 7.90 1.21
C GLY A 162 -1.70 7.54 2.11
N TYR A 163 -1.46 6.87 3.23
CA TYR A 163 -2.55 6.44 4.13
C TYR A 163 -3.19 7.57 4.92
N LEU A 164 -2.45 8.64 5.24
CA LEU A 164 -3.06 9.86 5.78
C LEU A 164 -3.94 10.55 4.74
N GLY A 165 -3.54 10.51 3.45
CA GLY A 165 -4.39 10.94 2.34
C GLY A 165 -5.68 10.11 2.23
N VAL A 166 -5.58 8.78 2.35
CA VAL A 166 -6.76 7.88 2.42
C VAL A 166 -7.66 8.28 3.58
N ALA A 167 -7.11 8.44 4.78
CA ALA A 167 -7.85 8.74 5.99
C ALA A 167 -8.58 10.08 5.90
N GLY A 168 -7.87 11.15 5.54
CA GLY A 168 -8.45 12.49 5.41
C GLY A 168 -9.57 12.53 4.37
N THR A 169 -9.39 11.80 3.26
CA THR A 169 -10.41 11.76 2.20
C THR A 169 -11.61 10.89 2.60
N ALA A 170 -11.41 9.75 3.27
CA ALA A 170 -12.51 8.94 3.77
C ALA A 170 -13.40 9.71 4.76
N LEU A 171 -12.76 10.50 5.64
CA LEU A 171 -13.48 11.40 6.55
C LEU A 171 -14.25 12.48 5.79
N ALA A 172 -13.58 13.18 4.85
CA ALA A 172 -14.20 14.25 4.07
C ALA A 172 -15.36 13.74 3.23
N THR A 173 -15.22 12.59 2.57
CA THR A 173 -16.29 12.00 1.76
C THR A 173 -17.45 11.47 2.59
N GLY A 174 -17.19 10.98 3.81
CA GLY A 174 -18.24 10.65 4.79
C GLY A 174 -19.08 11.88 5.15
N TYR A 175 -18.43 13.01 5.47
CA TYR A 175 -19.11 14.28 5.75
C TYR A 175 -19.87 14.82 4.53
N ILE A 176 -19.25 14.80 3.34
CA ILE A 176 -19.91 15.27 2.10
C ILE A 176 -21.11 14.37 1.79
N ALA A 177 -20.97 13.06 1.90
CA ALA A 177 -22.07 12.13 1.63
C ALA A 177 -23.24 12.30 2.58
N ALA A 178 -22.98 12.57 3.86
CA ALA A 178 -24.01 12.81 4.85
C ALA A 178 -24.85 14.05 4.58
N ASN A 179 -24.23 15.13 4.07
CA ASN A 179 -24.89 16.41 3.85
C ASN A 179 -25.42 16.61 2.42
N TYR A 180 -24.79 15.97 1.43
CA TYR A 180 -25.07 16.20 0.00
C TYR A 180 -25.38 14.91 -0.77
N GLY A 181 -25.45 13.77 -0.09
CA GLY A 181 -25.72 12.47 -0.68
C GLY A 181 -24.47 11.77 -1.23
N LEU A 182 -24.66 10.49 -1.59
CA LEU A 182 -23.59 9.60 -2.03
C LEU A 182 -22.98 9.99 -3.39
N ARG A 183 -23.70 10.77 -4.20
CA ARG A 183 -23.28 11.30 -5.52
C ARG A 183 -23.80 12.73 -5.69
N PRO A 184 -23.11 13.62 -6.45
CA PRO A 184 -21.77 13.48 -7.04
C PRO A 184 -20.65 13.91 -6.09
N GLY A 185 -20.99 14.60 -4.98
CA GLY A 185 -20.07 15.35 -4.11
C GLY A 185 -18.78 14.62 -3.73
N PRO A 186 -18.83 13.41 -3.16
CA PRO A 186 -17.63 12.69 -2.75
C PRO A 186 -16.63 12.46 -3.89
N PHE A 187 -17.10 12.19 -5.10
CA PHE A 187 -16.26 11.88 -6.27
C PHE A 187 -15.71 13.12 -6.96
N LEU A 188 -16.30 14.30 -6.77
CA LEU A 188 -15.73 15.58 -7.21
C LEU A 188 -14.41 15.88 -6.47
N LEU A 189 -14.30 15.46 -5.22
CA LEU A 189 -13.04 15.56 -4.48
C LEU A 189 -11.94 14.69 -5.12
N GLY A 190 -12.28 13.49 -5.58
CA GLY A 190 -11.36 12.63 -6.34
C GLY A 190 -10.95 13.25 -7.68
N ALA A 191 -11.87 13.90 -8.40
CA ALA A 191 -11.55 14.63 -9.61
C ALA A 191 -10.55 15.77 -9.35
N ALA A 192 -10.73 16.52 -8.26
CA ALA A 192 -9.80 17.57 -7.84
C ALA A 192 -8.40 17.00 -7.54
N TYR A 193 -8.31 15.86 -6.85
CA TYR A 193 -7.02 15.20 -6.57
C TYR A 193 -6.31 14.74 -7.84
N ILE A 194 -7.04 14.17 -8.80
CA ILE A 194 -6.47 13.73 -10.08
C ILE A 194 -5.95 14.94 -10.87
N ALA A 195 -6.73 16.02 -10.94
CA ALA A 195 -6.32 17.24 -11.63
C ALA A 195 -5.08 17.87 -11.01
N LEU A 196 -5.05 17.99 -9.66
CA LEU A 196 -3.89 18.50 -8.92
C LEU A 196 -2.67 17.59 -9.04
N GLY A 197 -2.86 16.28 -8.88
CA GLY A 197 -1.79 15.29 -8.99
C GLY A 197 -1.17 15.25 -10.38
N LEU A 198 -1.99 15.30 -11.43
CA LEU A 198 -1.55 15.42 -12.81
C LEU A 198 -0.80 16.73 -13.04
N GLY A 199 -1.38 17.85 -12.64
CA GLY A 199 -0.75 19.18 -12.79
C GLY A 199 0.61 19.25 -12.10
N LEU A 200 0.71 18.85 -10.84
CA LEU A 200 1.98 18.82 -10.11
C LEU A 200 2.99 17.87 -10.76
N SER A 201 2.55 16.70 -11.24
CA SER A 201 3.43 15.72 -11.87
C SER A 201 3.95 16.20 -13.23
N VAL A 202 3.15 16.92 -14.01
CA VAL A 202 3.56 17.48 -15.31
C VAL A 202 4.50 18.68 -15.12
N PHE A 203 4.12 19.64 -14.28
CA PHE A 203 4.79 20.95 -14.25
C PHE A 203 5.88 21.04 -13.18
N ALA A 204 5.77 20.36 -12.05
CA ALA A 204 6.67 20.54 -10.91
C ALA A 204 7.59 19.34 -10.62
N VAL A 205 7.12 18.11 -10.84
CA VAL A 205 7.93 16.90 -10.62
C VAL A 205 9.03 16.79 -11.67
N LYS A 206 10.26 16.53 -11.22
CA LYS A 206 11.45 16.30 -12.08
C LYS A 206 11.73 14.81 -12.21
N GLU A 207 12.31 14.41 -13.35
CA GLU A 207 12.75 13.04 -13.60
C GLU A 207 13.89 12.62 -12.66
N THR A 208 13.81 11.42 -12.07
CA THR A 208 14.81 10.92 -11.10
C THR A 208 15.67 9.78 -11.62
N ARG A 209 15.45 9.29 -12.85
CA ARG A 209 16.24 8.21 -13.47
C ARG A 209 17.74 8.47 -13.46
N GLY A 210 18.16 9.75 -13.56
CA GLY A 210 19.54 10.16 -13.46
C GLY A 210 20.17 9.84 -12.10
N HIS A 211 19.42 10.01 -11.00
CA HIS A 211 19.84 9.69 -9.65
C HIS A 211 20.03 8.18 -9.48
N ALA A 212 19.09 7.37 -9.97
CA ALA A 212 19.19 5.91 -9.95
C ALA A 212 20.42 5.40 -10.72
N ARG A 213 20.72 5.98 -11.90
CA ARG A 213 21.92 5.65 -12.69
C ARG A 213 23.19 6.04 -11.98
N LEU A 214 23.23 7.20 -11.32
CA LEU A 214 24.37 7.65 -10.53
C LEU A 214 24.65 6.69 -9.38
N GLU A 215 23.61 6.26 -8.68
CA GLU A 215 23.74 5.28 -7.61
C GLU A 215 24.28 3.93 -8.12
N ALA A 216 23.71 3.41 -9.22
CA ALA A 216 24.16 2.16 -9.82
C ALA A 216 25.64 2.21 -10.23
N ALA A 217 26.11 3.33 -10.80
CA ALA A 217 27.50 3.52 -11.16
C ALA A 217 28.44 3.50 -9.94
N ASN A 218 28.00 4.01 -8.79
CA ASN A 218 28.76 3.98 -7.54
C ASN A 218 28.82 2.57 -6.91
N HIS A 219 27.81 1.71 -7.15
CA HIS A 219 27.78 0.33 -6.62
C HIS A 219 28.50 -0.69 -7.47
N THR A 220 28.62 -0.50 -8.77
CA THR A 220 29.29 -1.45 -9.69
C THR A 220 30.77 -1.65 -9.36
N SER A 221 31.39 -0.74 -8.60
CA SER A 221 32.79 -0.84 -8.16
C SER A 221 33.01 -1.76 -6.95
N ALA A 222 31.94 -2.22 -6.27
CA ALA A 222 32.09 -2.91 -4.99
C ALA A 222 31.81 -4.43 -5.02
N HIS A 223 31.06 -4.95 -6.00
CA HIS A 223 30.62 -6.35 -5.97
C HIS A 223 30.57 -6.99 -7.37
N ALA A 224 31.72 -7.17 -8.00
CA ALA A 224 31.86 -8.12 -9.09
C ALA A 224 32.48 -9.40 -8.51
N ASN A 225 31.64 -10.30 -7.94
CA ASN A 225 32.03 -11.74 -7.87
C ASN A 225 30.90 -12.59 -7.25
N ALA A 226 30.52 -13.59 -8.03
CA ALA A 226 30.13 -14.94 -7.64
C ALA A 226 28.85 -15.14 -6.81
N HIS A 227 27.71 -15.30 -7.52
CA HIS A 227 26.83 -16.47 -7.29
C HIS A 227 25.96 -16.61 -8.53
N GLY A 228 25.77 -17.86 -9.01
CA GLY A 228 25.04 -18.14 -10.26
C GLY A 228 23.70 -17.41 -10.32
N GLU A 229 23.38 -16.81 -11.46
CA GLU A 229 22.15 -16.07 -11.68
C GLU A 229 20.92 -16.96 -11.48
N LEU A 230 20.20 -16.75 -10.37
CA LEU A 230 18.91 -17.42 -10.17
C LEU A 230 17.90 -16.92 -11.23
N SER A 231 17.22 -17.88 -11.85
CA SER A 231 16.15 -17.59 -12.80
C SER A 231 14.95 -16.93 -12.10
N ASN A 232 14.12 -16.23 -12.85
CA ASN A 232 12.90 -15.62 -12.31
C ASN A 232 11.96 -16.65 -11.66
N GLY A 233 11.86 -17.86 -12.21
CA GLY A 233 11.08 -18.96 -11.65
C GLY A 233 11.62 -19.47 -10.31
N GLU A 234 12.93 -19.56 -10.15
CA GLU A 234 13.55 -19.94 -8.90
C GLU A 234 13.35 -18.90 -7.81
N ILE A 235 13.50 -17.59 -8.14
CA ILE A 235 13.26 -16.51 -7.19
C ILE A 235 11.78 -16.47 -6.79
N PHE A 236 10.86 -16.70 -7.75
CA PHE A 236 9.43 -16.80 -7.45
C PHE A 236 9.16 -17.94 -6.47
N THR A 237 9.72 -19.12 -6.72
CA THR A 237 9.54 -20.30 -5.87
C THR A 237 10.16 -20.12 -4.48
N LEU A 238 11.37 -19.51 -4.41
CA LEU A 238 12.01 -19.17 -3.14
C LEU A 238 11.15 -18.20 -2.32
N THR A 239 10.72 -17.10 -2.92
CA THR A 239 9.98 -16.03 -2.22
C THR A 239 8.57 -16.47 -1.82
N SER A 240 7.92 -17.30 -2.63
CA SER A 240 6.53 -17.71 -2.41
C SER A 240 6.41 -18.92 -1.49
N PHE A 241 7.32 -19.89 -1.56
CA PHE A 241 7.08 -21.22 -0.96
C PHE A 241 8.29 -21.84 -0.25
N ARG A 242 9.50 -21.75 -0.82
CA ARG A 242 10.63 -22.58 -0.44
C ARG A 242 11.43 -22.01 0.73
N ASP A 243 11.77 -20.73 0.70
CA ASP A 243 12.44 -20.10 1.83
C ASP A 243 11.45 -19.83 2.97
N ARG A 244 11.81 -20.26 4.19
CA ARG A 244 10.92 -20.19 5.35
C ARG A 244 10.57 -18.75 5.74
N SER A 245 11.54 -17.86 5.69
CA SER A 245 11.33 -16.45 6.05
C SER A 245 10.59 -15.69 4.96
N LEU A 246 11.03 -15.79 3.69
CA LEU A 246 10.41 -15.10 2.56
C LEU A 246 8.97 -15.55 2.33
N SER A 247 8.68 -16.87 2.41
CA SER A 247 7.32 -17.37 2.27
C SER A 247 6.41 -16.97 3.43
N SER A 248 6.96 -16.90 4.66
CA SER A 248 6.22 -16.39 5.83
C SER A 248 5.87 -14.92 5.67
N VAL A 249 6.79 -14.11 5.14
CA VAL A 249 6.57 -12.68 4.85
C VAL A 249 5.54 -12.51 3.74
N SER A 250 5.62 -13.30 2.67
CA SER A 250 4.69 -13.21 1.52
C SER A 250 3.25 -13.56 1.92
N GLN A 251 3.05 -14.65 2.69
CA GLN A 251 1.72 -15.01 3.18
C GLN A 251 1.18 -14.00 4.21
N ALA A 252 2.03 -13.49 5.13
CA ALA A 252 1.60 -12.48 6.09
C ALA A 252 1.20 -11.17 5.40
N GLY A 253 1.94 -10.77 4.36
CA GLY A 253 1.57 -9.61 3.53
C GLY A 253 0.25 -9.80 2.79
N MET A 254 0.00 -11.00 2.25
CA MET A 254 -1.27 -11.32 1.61
C MET A 254 -2.44 -11.25 2.61
N VAL A 255 -2.28 -11.85 3.81
CA VAL A 255 -3.33 -11.81 4.84
C VAL A 255 -3.53 -10.41 5.40
N ASN A 256 -2.47 -9.62 5.56
CA ASN A 256 -2.60 -8.21 5.97
C ASN A 256 -3.47 -7.41 5.00
N ASN A 257 -3.28 -7.56 3.67
CA ASN A 257 -4.12 -6.89 2.68
C ASN A 257 -5.48 -7.57 2.45
N LEU A 258 -5.63 -8.83 2.83
CA LEU A 258 -6.93 -9.50 2.92
C LEU A 258 -7.80 -8.81 3.98
N ASN A 259 -7.22 -8.42 5.13
CA ASN A 259 -7.90 -7.62 6.15
C ASN A 259 -8.39 -6.28 5.58
N ASP A 260 -7.57 -5.63 4.74
CA ASP A 260 -7.98 -4.39 4.06
C ASP A 260 -9.14 -4.62 3.08
N GLY A 261 -9.11 -5.71 2.31
CA GLY A 261 -10.18 -6.08 1.38
C GLY A 261 -11.52 -6.26 2.10
N LEU A 262 -11.51 -6.93 3.26
CA LEU A 262 -12.65 -7.03 4.16
C LEU A 262 -13.06 -5.65 4.71
N ALA A 263 -12.13 -4.92 5.33
CA ALA A 263 -12.43 -3.69 6.05
C ALA A 263 -13.02 -2.62 5.13
N TRP A 264 -12.44 -2.46 3.96
CA TRP A 264 -12.89 -1.45 3.01
C TRP A 264 -14.23 -1.80 2.35
N GLY A 265 -14.55 -3.08 2.27
CA GLY A 265 -15.79 -3.54 1.66
C GLY A 265 -16.94 -3.68 2.63
N LEU A 266 -16.71 -4.36 3.76
CA LEU A 266 -17.80 -4.76 4.66
C LEU A 266 -17.99 -3.87 5.88
N PHE A 267 -16.96 -3.17 6.40
CA PHE A 267 -17.12 -2.36 7.61
C PHE A 267 -18.18 -1.25 7.46
N PRO A 268 -18.18 -0.44 6.37
CA PRO A 268 -19.24 0.56 6.21
C PRO A 268 -20.64 -0.04 6.20
N VAL A 269 -20.81 -1.22 5.59
CA VAL A 269 -22.09 -1.93 5.54
C VAL A 269 -22.48 -2.49 6.92
N LEU A 270 -21.52 -3.08 7.64
CA LEU A 270 -21.71 -3.58 9.01
C LEU A 270 -22.18 -2.46 9.95
N PHE A 271 -21.50 -1.31 9.89
CA PHE A 271 -21.84 -0.16 10.73
C PHE A 271 -23.17 0.49 10.36
N ALA A 272 -23.48 0.54 9.05
CA ALA A 272 -24.78 1.02 8.58
C ALA A 272 -25.92 0.08 9.01
N ALA A 273 -25.72 -1.24 8.93
CA ALA A 273 -26.70 -2.23 9.41
C ALA A 273 -26.96 -2.13 10.92
N ALA A 274 -25.97 -1.68 11.69
CA ALA A 274 -26.08 -1.40 13.11
C ALA A 274 -26.70 -0.01 13.43
N GLY A 275 -27.12 0.75 12.40
CA GLY A 275 -27.80 2.04 12.56
C GLY A 275 -26.88 3.25 12.76
N LEU A 276 -25.57 3.15 12.47
CA LEU A 276 -24.68 4.30 12.52
C LEU A 276 -24.97 5.28 11.38
N THR A 277 -24.84 6.57 11.68
CA THR A 277 -24.91 7.62 10.66
C THR A 277 -23.69 7.59 9.73
N ILE A 278 -23.83 8.14 8.53
CA ILE A 278 -22.75 8.17 7.53
C ILE A 278 -21.52 8.91 8.06
N GLU A 279 -21.70 9.96 8.87
CA GLU A 279 -20.58 10.68 9.51
C GLU A 279 -19.78 9.75 10.45
N LYS A 280 -20.46 8.98 11.28
CA LYS A 280 -19.81 8.02 12.19
C LYS A 280 -19.09 6.91 11.43
N ILE A 281 -19.70 6.42 10.34
CA ILE A 281 -19.07 5.46 9.43
C ILE A 281 -17.79 6.07 8.80
N GLY A 282 -17.88 7.33 8.35
CA GLY A 282 -16.71 8.07 7.81
C GLY A 282 -15.58 8.23 8.82
N ILE A 283 -15.89 8.48 10.10
CA ILE A 283 -14.90 8.54 11.20
C ILE A 283 -14.22 7.17 11.35
N LEU A 284 -14.97 6.09 11.44
CA LEU A 284 -14.42 4.74 11.59
C LEU A 284 -13.56 4.33 10.38
N ALA A 285 -14.01 4.65 9.16
CA ALA A 285 -13.28 4.39 7.94
C ALA A 285 -11.98 5.20 7.84
N ALA A 286 -11.90 6.38 8.50
CA ALA A 286 -10.74 7.24 8.53
C ALA A 286 -9.74 6.87 9.63
N VAL A 287 -10.20 6.45 10.81
CA VAL A 287 -9.34 6.19 11.99
C VAL A 287 -8.36 5.06 11.71
N TYR A 288 -8.79 3.97 11.10
CA TYR A 288 -7.92 2.84 10.78
C TYR A 288 -6.71 3.27 9.94
N PRO A 289 -6.85 3.84 8.74
CA PRO A 289 -5.71 4.27 7.92
C PRO A 289 -4.96 5.46 8.51
N ALA A 290 -5.59 6.31 9.33
CA ALA A 290 -4.93 7.41 10.03
C ALA A 290 -3.91 6.90 11.06
N VAL A 291 -4.36 5.98 11.92
CA VAL A 291 -3.50 5.36 12.93
C VAL A 291 -2.39 4.55 12.26
N TRP A 292 -2.72 3.76 11.25
CA TRP A 292 -1.74 3.04 10.46
C TRP A 292 -0.69 3.99 9.84
N GLY A 293 -1.12 5.03 9.12
CA GLY A 293 -0.23 6.01 8.50
C GLY A 293 0.69 6.71 9.50
N ALA A 294 0.16 7.13 10.63
CA ALA A 294 0.93 7.82 11.67
C ALA A 294 1.89 6.88 12.42
N ALA A 295 1.41 5.72 12.85
CA ALA A 295 2.19 4.81 13.69
C ALA A 295 3.35 4.14 12.93
N GLN A 296 3.23 3.92 11.63
CA GLN A 296 4.31 3.28 10.85
C GLN A 296 5.60 4.12 10.77
N LEU A 297 5.54 5.43 11.03
CA LEU A 297 6.73 6.27 11.15
C LEU A 297 7.64 5.83 12.32
N VAL A 298 7.04 5.22 13.35
CA VAL A 298 7.75 4.76 14.56
C VAL A 298 8.02 3.26 14.49
N THR A 299 7.07 2.46 13.99
CA THR A 299 7.18 1.00 14.02
C THR A 299 8.29 0.46 13.11
N GLY A 300 8.65 1.18 12.05
CA GLY A 300 9.83 0.86 11.23
C GLY A 300 11.11 0.81 12.08
N ALA A 301 11.35 1.86 12.87
CA ALA A 301 12.50 1.93 13.78
C ALA A 301 12.41 0.90 14.94
N LEU A 302 11.20 0.63 15.45
CA LEU A 302 11.00 -0.40 16.44
C LEU A 302 11.35 -1.80 15.92
N SER A 303 11.09 -2.07 14.64
CA SER A 303 11.43 -3.34 14.02
C SER A 303 12.95 -3.57 13.93
N ASP A 304 13.73 -2.50 13.80
CA ASP A 304 15.19 -2.56 13.84
C ASP A 304 15.73 -2.92 15.25
N LYS A 305 15.02 -2.46 16.29
CA LYS A 305 15.42 -2.66 17.69
C LYS A 305 14.98 -4.01 18.28
N TYR A 306 13.73 -4.41 18.01
CA TYR A 306 13.10 -5.58 18.65
C TYR A 306 13.08 -6.82 17.76
N GLY A 307 13.58 -6.71 16.52
CA GLY A 307 13.58 -7.78 15.53
C GLY A 307 12.30 -7.86 14.70
N ARG A 308 12.45 -8.27 13.45
CA ARG A 308 11.34 -8.32 12.47
C ARG A 308 10.25 -9.31 12.84
N LYS A 309 10.65 -10.52 13.21
CA LYS A 309 9.75 -11.64 13.47
C LYS A 309 8.67 -11.31 14.50
N TRP A 310 9.10 -10.89 15.69
CA TRP A 310 8.17 -10.71 16.81
C TRP A 310 7.28 -9.48 16.62
N LEU A 311 7.75 -8.46 15.92
CA LEU A 311 6.90 -7.32 15.60
C LEU A 311 5.81 -7.69 14.57
N ILE A 312 6.11 -8.53 13.59
CA ILE A 312 5.11 -9.08 12.65
C ILE A 312 4.10 -9.94 13.43
N VAL A 313 4.57 -10.87 14.27
CA VAL A 313 3.69 -11.76 15.04
C VAL A 313 2.74 -10.97 15.93
N SER A 314 3.27 -10.06 16.75
CA SER A 314 2.45 -9.26 17.66
C SER A 314 1.48 -8.34 16.91
N GLY A 315 1.91 -7.75 15.79
CA GLY A 315 1.04 -6.94 14.94
C GLY A 315 -0.10 -7.75 14.32
N MET A 316 0.17 -8.96 13.80
CA MET A 316 -0.87 -9.85 13.25
C MET A 316 -1.86 -10.31 14.34
N LEU A 317 -1.39 -10.64 15.54
CA LEU A 317 -2.27 -11.02 16.65
C LEU A 317 -3.10 -9.83 17.15
N LEU A 318 -2.54 -8.63 17.15
CA LEU A 318 -3.26 -7.40 17.48
C LEU A 318 -4.35 -7.09 16.45
N GLN A 319 -4.06 -7.26 15.15
CA GLN A 319 -5.07 -7.15 14.09
C GLN A 319 -6.18 -8.19 14.26
N ALA A 320 -5.83 -9.44 14.55
CA ALA A 320 -6.82 -10.50 14.78
C ALA A 320 -7.74 -10.18 15.97
N ALA A 321 -7.19 -9.69 17.08
CA ALA A 321 -7.97 -9.25 18.24
C ALA A 321 -8.89 -8.07 17.89
N ALA A 322 -8.38 -7.08 17.14
CA ALA A 322 -9.16 -5.95 16.69
C ALA A 322 -10.32 -6.37 15.78
N LEU A 323 -10.07 -7.28 14.83
CA LEU A 323 -11.14 -7.83 13.97
C LEU A 323 -12.16 -8.63 14.78
N ALA A 324 -11.73 -9.43 15.76
CA ALA A 324 -12.66 -10.12 16.65
C ALA A 324 -13.51 -9.12 17.46
N MET A 325 -12.94 -8.03 17.95
CA MET A 325 -13.68 -6.94 18.61
C MET A 325 -14.71 -6.30 17.66
N ILE A 326 -14.40 -6.13 16.38
CA ILE A 326 -15.36 -5.61 15.39
C ILE A 326 -16.49 -6.61 15.17
N ALA A 327 -16.20 -7.92 15.10
CA ALA A 327 -17.19 -8.95 14.86
C ALA A 327 -18.24 -9.05 15.98
N VAL A 328 -17.84 -8.85 17.24
CA VAL A 328 -18.73 -8.96 18.40
C VAL A 328 -19.20 -7.62 18.94
N GLY A 329 -18.60 -6.52 18.49
CA GLY A 329 -18.94 -5.16 18.93
C GLY A 329 -20.34 -4.74 18.49
N GLN A 330 -20.97 -3.90 19.30
CA GLN A 330 -22.35 -3.42 19.07
C GLN A 330 -22.49 -1.90 19.20
N ASP A 331 -21.42 -1.20 19.53
CA ASP A 331 -21.44 0.25 19.69
C ASP A 331 -20.23 0.93 19.05
N PHE A 332 -20.39 2.24 18.80
CA PHE A 332 -19.39 3.08 18.16
C PHE A 332 -18.04 3.10 18.91
N GLY A 333 -18.06 3.10 20.25
CA GLY A 333 -16.84 3.17 21.07
C GLY A 333 -15.98 1.92 20.94
N ILE A 334 -16.60 0.73 20.94
CA ILE A 334 -15.91 -0.55 20.70
C ILE A 334 -15.30 -0.58 19.31
N TRP A 335 -16.06 -0.20 18.28
CA TRP A 335 -15.56 -0.17 16.90
C TRP A 335 -14.47 0.87 16.70
N LEU A 336 -14.55 2.03 17.37
CA LEU A 336 -13.49 3.04 17.34
C LEU A 336 -12.18 2.50 17.96
N ALA A 337 -12.28 1.90 19.14
CA ALA A 337 -11.14 1.26 19.79
C ALA A 337 -10.53 0.15 18.90
N ALA A 338 -11.38 -0.70 18.31
CA ALA A 338 -10.96 -1.75 17.40
C ALA A 338 -10.27 -1.20 16.14
N ALA A 339 -10.77 -0.10 15.55
CA ALA A 339 -10.17 0.56 14.39
C ALA A 339 -8.76 1.12 14.73
N VAL A 340 -8.58 1.67 15.94
CA VAL A 340 -7.26 2.10 16.43
C VAL A 340 -6.32 0.91 16.58
N LEU A 341 -6.75 -0.18 17.23
CA LEU A 341 -5.94 -1.39 17.40
C LEU A 341 -5.58 -2.05 16.06
N LEU A 342 -6.53 -2.08 15.11
CA LEU A 342 -6.29 -2.58 13.76
C LEU A 342 -5.22 -1.75 13.05
N GLY A 343 -5.30 -0.41 13.14
CA GLY A 343 -4.32 0.50 12.58
C GLY A 343 -2.93 0.34 13.19
N LEU A 344 -2.83 0.20 14.51
CA LEU A 344 -1.57 -0.07 15.21
C LEU A 344 -0.97 -1.42 14.77
N GLY A 345 -1.78 -2.48 14.75
CA GLY A 345 -1.33 -3.80 14.31
C GLY A 345 -0.81 -3.79 12.87
N THR A 346 -1.53 -3.12 11.96
CA THR A 346 -1.11 -2.98 10.56
C THR A 346 0.18 -2.17 10.43
N ALA A 347 0.34 -1.10 11.21
CA ALA A 347 1.57 -0.31 11.24
C ALA A 347 2.80 -1.11 11.73
N MET A 348 2.61 -2.06 12.64
CA MET A 348 3.67 -2.96 13.10
C MET A 348 4.09 -3.96 12.02
N VAL A 349 3.14 -4.41 11.21
CA VAL A 349 3.35 -5.47 10.21
C VAL A 349 3.90 -4.92 8.91
N TYR A 350 3.25 -3.92 8.33
CA TYR A 350 3.44 -3.51 6.95
C TYR A 350 4.87 -3.08 6.58
N PRO A 351 5.52 -2.12 7.27
CA PRO A 351 6.89 -1.74 6.98
C PRO A 351 7.88 -2.85 7.34
N THR A 352 7.58 -3.64 8.36
CA THR A 352 8.43 -4.71 8.88
C THR A 352 8.56 -5.87 7.90
N LEU A 353 7.50 -6.20 7.16
CA LEU A 353 7.53 -7.23 6.11
C LEU A 353 8.50 -6.86 4.99
N LEU A 354 8.49 -5.61 4.52
CA LEU A 354 9.44 -5.14 3.51
C LEU A 354 10.87 -5.15 4.01
N ALA A 355 11.09 -4.73 5.26
CA ALA A 355 12.41 -4.79 5.88
C ALA A 355 12.92 -6.22 6.00
N ALA A 356 12.07 -7.17 6.40
CA ALA A 356 12.41 -8.59 6.51
C ALA A 356 12.84 -9.20 5.15
N ILE A 357 12.21 -8.81 4.05
CA ILE A 357 12.69 -9.21 2.70
C ILE A 357 14.06 -8.62 2.44
N GLY A 358 14.27 -7.35 2.81
CA GLY A 358 15.56 -6.67 2.68
C GLY A 358 16.71 -7.38 3.41
N ASP A 359 16.40 -7.97 4.57
CA ASP A 359 17.37 -8.66 5.42
C ASP A 359 17.70 -10.08 4.88
N VAL A 360 16.73 -10.76 4.25
CA VAL A 360 16.87 -12.17 3.81
C VAL A 360 17.28 -12.30 2.34
N ALA A 361 16.73 -11.45 1.46
CA ALA A 361 16.95 -11.56 0.03
C ALA A 361 18.33 -10.99 -0.37
N HIS A 362 19.12 -11.79 -1.12
CA HIS A 362 20.41 -11.34 -1.63
C HIS A 362 20.27 -10.09 -2.52
N PRO A 363 21.20 -9.12 -2.45
CA PRO A 363 21.10 -7.85 -3.18
C PRO A 363 20.80 -7.97 -4.67
N GLU A 364 21.36 -8.98 -5.36
CA GLU A 364 21.20 -9.19 -6.81
C GLU A 364 19.76 -9.51 -7.24
N TRP A 365 18.99 -10.18 -6.40
CA TRP A 365 17.60 -10.55 -6.71
C TRP A 365 16.57 -10.00 -5.72
N ARG A 366 16.98 -9.15 -4.75
CA ARG A 366 16.11 -8.52 -3.76
C ARG A 366 14.96 -7.75 -4.39
N ALA A 367 15.23 -6.98 -5.45
CA ALA A 367 14.19 -6.22 -6.14
C ALA A 367 13.12 -7.14 -6.74
N ARG A 368 13.51 -8.30 -7.29
CA ARG A 368 12.59 -9.33 -7.81
C ARG A 368 11.75 -9.95 -6.69
N SER A 369 12.35 -10.25 -5.53
CA SER A 369 11.62 -10.75 -4.37
C SER A 369 10.60 -9.73 -3.82
N VAL A 370 10.97 -8.45 -3.77
CA VAL A 370 10.03 -7.38 -3.39
C VAL A 370 8.86 -7.31 -4.38
N GLY A 371 9.11 -7.47 -5.68
CA GLY A 371 8.06 -7.53 -6.71
C GLY A 371 7.10 -8.70 -6.50
N ILE A 372 7.63 -9.90 -6.20
CA ILE A 372 6.85 -11.11 -5.92
C ILE A 372 6.04 -10.94 -4.63
N TYR A 373 6.65 -10.42 -3.57
CA TYR A 373 5.95 -10.08 -2.34
C TYR A 373 4.78 -9.13 -2.58
N ARG A 374 5.00 -8.06 -3.37
CA ARG A 374 3.93 -7.11 -3.71
C ARG A 374 2.80 -7.75 -4.49
N LEU A 375 3.10 -8.71 -5.38
CA LEU A 375 2.07 -9.48 -6.08
C LEU A 375 1.16 -10.23 -5.08
N TRP A 376 1.75 -10.95 -4.13
CA TRP A 376 1.00 -11.64 -3.09
C TRP A 376 0.23 -10.69 -2.19
N ARG A 377 0.91 -9.65 -1.71
CA ARG A 377 0.31 -8.64 -0.83
C ARG A 377 -0.90 -7.97 -1.48
N ASP A 378 -0.73 -7.43 -2.70
CA ASP A 378 -1.80 -6.70 -3.36
C ASP A 378 -2.91 -7.63 -3.88
N GLY A 379 -2.58 -8.89 -4.20
CA GLY A 379 -3.55 -9.95 -4.41
C GLY A 379 -4.43 -10.23 -3.19
N GLY A 380 -3.94 -9.93 -1.99
CA GLY A 380 -4.69 -10.01 -0.75
C GLY A 380 -5.98 -9.20 -0.74
N PHE A 381 -6.03 -8.02 -1.39
CA PHE A 381 -7.27 -7.24 -1.55
C PHE A 381 -8.35 -8.04 -2.27
N ALA A 382 -7.97 -8.68 -3.37
CA ALA A 382 -8.89 -9.48 -4.18
C ALA A 382 -9.38 -10.73 -3.43
N VAL A 383 -8.45 -11.45 -2.79
CA VAL A 383 -8.78 -12.63 -1.96
C VAL A 383 -9.67 -12.23 -0.80
N GLY A 384 -9.36 -11.10 -0.14
CA GLY A 384 -10.13 -10.59 0.98
C GLY A 384 -11.55 -10.22 0.60
N ALA A 385 -11.74 -9.48 -0.49
CA ALA A 385 -13.05 -9.11 -0.99
C ALA A 385 -13.90 -10.35 -1.34
N LEU A 386 -13.32 -11.28 -2.11
CA LEU A 386 -14.05 -12.49 -2.52
C LEU A 386 -14.39 -13.37 -1.32
N LEU A 387 -13.41 -13.71 -0.48
CA LEU A 387 -13.61 -14.59 0.66
C LEU A 387 -14.61 -14.00 1.66
N SER A 388 -14.44 -12.73 2.03
CA SER A 388 -15.31 -12.08 2.99
C SER A 388 -16.73 -11.88 2.44
N GLY A 389 -16.88 -11.59 1.15
CA GLY A 389 -18.18 -11.51 0.49
C GLY A 389 -18.93 -12.85 0.52
N LEU A 390 -18.27 -13.93 0.12
CA LEU A 390 -18.86 -15.28 0.12
C LEU A 390 -19.28 -15.73 1.53
N ILE A 391 -18.45 -15.45 2.54
CA ILE A 391 -18.79 -15.81 3.93
C ILE A 391 -19.94 -14.91 4.44
N ALA A 392 -19.94 -13.63 4.10
CA ALA A 392 -21.00 -12.71 4.50
C ALA A 392 -22.34 -13.08 3.87
N ASP A 393 -22.37 -13.50 2.61
CA ASP A 393 -23.57 -13.99 1.92
C ASP A 393 -24.12 -15.28 2.55
N ALA A 394 -23.23 -16.18 3.00
CA ALA A 394 -23.64 -17.47 3.55
C ALA A 394 -23.98 -17.41 5.06
N TYR A 395 -23.24 -16.64 5.85
CA TYR A 395 -23.27 -16.68 7.32
C TYR A 395 -23.42 -15.29 7.99
N GLY A 396 -23.53 -14.21 7.20
CA GLY A 396 -23.65 -12.84 7.68
C GLY A 396 -22.32 -12.12 7.95
N LEU A 397 -22.43 -10.79 8.10
CA LEU A 397 -21.28 -9.89 8.25
C LEU A 397 -20.37 -10.22 9.46
N PRO A 398 -20.90 -10.48 10.69
CA PRO A 398 -20.05 -10.79 11.83
C PRO A 398 -19.23 -12.08 11.63
N ALA A 399 -19.81 -13.10 10.97
CA ALA A 399 -19.11 -14.34 10.67
C ALA A 399 -17.94 -14.12 9.69
N ALA A 400 -18.13 -13.29 8.65
CA ALA A 400 -17.06 -12.94 7.72
C ALA A 400 -15.88 -12.28 8.43
N VAL A 401 -16.16 -11.30 9.32
CA VAL A 401 -15.13 -10.62 10.11
C VAL A 401 -14.43 -11.61 11.07
N GLY A 402 -15.19 -12.48 11.74
CA GLY A 402 -14.65 -13.49 12.66
C GLY A 402 -13.73 -14.51 11.98
N VAL A 403 -14.11 -15.01 10.79
CA VAL A 403 -13.27 -15.94 10.01
C VAL A 403 -11.96 -15.25 9.59
N VAL A 404 -12.01 -14.02 9.11
CA VAL A 404 -10.82 -13.26 8.75
C VAL A 404 -9.95 -12.97 9.96
N ALA A 405 -10.54 -12.69 11.14
CA ALA A 405 -9.80 -12.59 12.39
C ALA A 405 -9.02 -13.90 12.70
N GLY A 406 -9.68 -15.05 12.57
CA GLY A 406 -9.05 -16.36 12.72
C GLY A 406 -7.90 -16.61 11.75
N LEU A 407 -8.09 -16.30 10.47
CA LEU A 407 -7.04 -16.41 9.44
C LEU A 407 -5.85 -15.50 9.75
N THR A 408 -6.10 -14.28 10.24
CA THR A 408 -5.07 -13.33 10.63
C THR A 408 -4.26 -13.84 11.83
N ALA A 409 -4.93 -14.41 12.83
CA ALA A 409 -4.26 -15.06 13.97
C ALA A 409 -3.39 -16.24 13.51
N LEU A 410 -3.94 -17.13 12.67
CA LEU A 410 -3.21 -18.28 12.11
C LEU A 410 -2.00 -17.83 11.29
N SER A 411 -2.11 -16.77 10.51
CA SER A 411 -1.00 -16.18 9.75
C SER A 411 0.10 -15.68 10.70
N GLY A 412 -0.24 -14.99 11.79
CA GLY A 412 0.71 -14.57 12.82
C GLY A 412 1.41 -15.75 13.49
N LEU A 413 0.67 -16.80 13.83
CA LEU A 413 1.24 -18.04 14.41
C LEU A 413 2.15 -18.77 13.41
N LEU A 414 1.79 -18.79 12.13
CA LEU A 414 2.63 -19.35 11.07
C LEU A 414 3.98 -18.62 10.98
N VAL A 415 3.98 -17.28 11.07
CA VAL A 415 5.21 -16.48 11.15
C VAL A 415 6.01 -16.85 12.39
N ALA A 416 5.36 -16.99 13.57
CA ALA A 416 6.01 -17.35 14.81
C ALA A 416 6.74 -18.69 14.72
N VAL A 417 6.19 -19.68 14.01
CA VAL A 417 6.76 -21.02 13.90
C VAL A 417 7.79 -21.11 12.77
N ARG A 418 7.48 -20.57 11.59
CA ARG A 418 8.28 -20.78 10.37
C ARG A 418 9.39 -19.77 10.14
N MET A 419 9.15 -18.48 10.45
CA MET A 419 10.13 -17.44 10.22
C MET A 419 11.33 -17.61 11.14
N ARG A 420 12.53 -17.58 10.60
CA ARG A 420 13.77 -17.58 11.40
C ARG A 420 13.90 -16.22 12.09
N GLY A 421 14.30 -16.24 13.37
CA GLY A 421 14.69 -15.01 14.07
C GLY A 421 15.89 -14.38 13.34
N THR A 422 15.86 -13.08 13.12
CA THR A 422 17.07 -12.35 12.76
C THR A 422 17.84 -12.16 14.06
N ASP A 423 18.94 -12.94 14.23
CA ASP A 423 19.88 -12.71 15.34
C ASP A 423 20.49 -11.31 15.10
N HIS A 424 20.03 -10.34 15.87
CA HIS A 424 20.70 -9.05 15.94
C HIS A 424 22.03 -9.26 16.66
N HIS A 425 23.14 -9.30 15.92
CA HIS A 425 24.39 -8.88 16.50
C HIS A 425 24.27 -7.38 16.77
N PRO A 426 24.32 -6.92 18.04
CA PRO A 426 24.49 -5.50 18.30
C PRO A 426 25.77 -5.08 17.61
N ALA A 427 25.66 -4.10 16.69
CA ALA A 427 26.83 -3.47 16.12
C ALA A 427 27.71 -3.03 17.29
N GLY A 428 28.92 -3.54 17.33
CA GLY A 428 29.86 -3.36 18.42
C GLY A 428 29.98 -1.89 18.81
N THR A 429 29.91 -1.66 20.11
CA THR A 429 30.24 -0.42 20.82
C THR A 429 31.61 0.07 20.43
#